data_6aec5b621809db37955df83c7c30434d
#
_entry.id   6aec5b621809db37955df83c7c30434d
#
_cell.length_a   1.000
_cell.length_b   1.000
_cell.length_c   1.000
_cell.angle_alpha   90.00
_cell.angle_beta   90.00
_cell.angle_gamma   90.00
#
_symmetry.space_group_name_H-M   'P 1'
#
loop_
_entity.id
_entity.type
_entity.pdbx_description
1 polymer ?
#
loop_
_entity_poly.entity_id
_entity_poly.type
_entity_poly.pdbx_seq_one_letter_code
_entity_poly.pdbx_strand_id
1 'polypeptide(L)'
;MKKIIYIVILFINLNLNSQTNYSEAYFASGCFWCVESIYESLNGVSEVQSGYSGGKTKNPDYYQVLTGKTGHAETVKVIYDSKKISFKKLVEVFFASHDPTTLNRQGPDIGTHYRSIAFYKNDSEKNIIKNEIQRLLDNKTYKRIVTEVTKFEIFYIAEDYHQDYKINNPNNPYIWKVSVPRINDFKKKFPELLK
;
A
#
# COMPACT_ATOMS: atom_id res chain seq x y z
N MET A 1 -21.12 36.94 -61.72
CA MET A 1 -21.75 36.29 -60.55
C MET A 1 -20.70 35.44 -59.89
N LYS A 2 -20.09 35.86 -58.72
CA LYS A 2 -19.05 35.10 -57.96
C LYS A 2 -19.77 34.20 -56.99
N LYS A 3 -19.58 32.87 -57.13
CA LYS A 3 -20.07 31.88 -56.17
C LYS A 3 -19.10 31.84 -54.99
N ILE A 4 -19.56 32.19 -53.79
CA ILE A 4 -18.83 32.08 -52.53
C ILE A 4 -19.10 30.67 -52.00
N ILE A 5 -18.06 29.85 -51.92
CA ILE A 5 -18.08 28.52 -51.32
C ILE A 5 -17.78 28.69 -49.84
N TYR A 6 -18.77 28.42 -48.95
CA TYR A 6 -18.58 28.34 -47.52
C TYR A 6 -18.01 26.97 -47.16
N ILE A 7 -16.75 26.93 -46.71
CA ILE A 7 -16.15 25.72 -46.11
C ILE A 7 -16.56 25.70 -44.64
N VAL A 8 -17.46 24.77 -44.29
CA VAL A 8 -17.81 24.50 -42.88
C VAL A 8 -16.74 23.60 -42.34
N ILE A 9 -15.84 24.11 -41.49
CA ILE A 9 -14.86 23.33 -40.76
C ILE A 9 -15.57 22.73 -39.53
N LEU A 10 -15.86 21.45 -39.60
CA LEU A 10 -16.42 20.67 -38.48
C LEU A 10 -15.31 20.39 -37.48
N PHE A 11 -15.25 21.14 -36.37
CA PHE A 11 -14.37 20.82 -35.25
C PHE A 11 -14.90 19.57 -34.53
N ILE A 12 -14.32 18.41 -34.84
CA ILE A 12 -14.54 17.19 -34.07
C ILE A 12 -13.72 17.33 -32.80
N ASN A 13 -14.38 17.66 -31.68
CA ASN A 13 -13.78 17.57 -30.34
C ASN A 13 -13.59 16.10 -30.01
N LEU A 14 -12.41 15.56 -30.27
CA LEU A 14 -11.98 14.30 -29.74
C LEU A 14 -11.73 14.49 -28.23
N ASN A 15 -12.74 14.21 -27.42
CA ASN A 15 -12.56 14.01 -26.00
C ASN A 15 -11.69 12.74 -25.81
N LEU A 16 -10.39 12.90 -25.78
CA LEU A 16 -9.45 11.89 -25.29
C LEU A 16 -9.73 11.74 -23.79
N ASN A 17 -10.71 10.92 -23.44
CA ASN A 17 -10.82 10.41 -22.09
C ASN A 17 -9.54 9.58 -21.83
N SER A 18 -8.54 10.23 -21.25
CA SER A 18 -7.41 9.54 -20.63
C SER A 18 -7.98 8.71 -19.49
N GLN A 19 -8.33 7.47 -19.80
CA GLN A 19 -8.75 6.50 -18.79
C GLN A 19 -7.54 6.28 -17.88
N THR A 20 -7.56 6.93 -16.72
CA THR A 20 -6.53 6.76 -15.71
C THR A 20 -6.56 5.30 -15.28
N ASN A 21 -5.46 4.57 -15.57
CA ASN A 21 -5.32 3.14 -15.23
C ASN A 21 -4.90 2.95 -13.77
N TYR A 22 -5.18 3.96 -12.91
CA TYR A 22 -4.85 3.87 -11.50
C TYR A 22 -5.79 2.91 -10.79
N SER A 23 -5.18 2.05 -10.01
CA SER A 23 -5.83 1.10 -9.12
C SER A 23 -5.37 1.34 -7.69
N GLU A 24 -6.08 0.77 -6.73
CA GLU A 24 -5.77 0.91 -5.31
C GLU A 24 -5.58 -0.46 -4.67
N ALA A 25 -4.58 -0.57 -3.79
CA ALA A 25 -4.33 -1.72 -2.93
C ALA A 25 -4.15 -1.26 -1.49
N TYR A 26 -4.43 -2.14 -0.52
CA TYR A 26 -4.41 -1.83 0.90
C TYR A 26 -3.62 -2.89 1.66
N PHE A 27 -2.65 -2.45 2.48
CA PHE A 27 -1.75 -3.33 3.22
C PHE A 27 -1.45 -2.81 4.61
N ALA A 28 -1.44 -3.69 5.60
CA ALA A 28 -0.98 -3.43 6.95
C ALA A 28 0.19 -4.35 7.28
N SER A 29 1.33 -3.82 7.64
CA SER A 29 2.55 -4.60 7.92
C SER A 29 3.48 -3.90 8.92
N GLY A 30 2.94 -3.53 10.07
CA GLY A 30 3.62 -2.73 11.10
C GLY A 30 3.47 -1.24 10.87
N CYS A 31 4.38 -0.44 11.44
CA CYS A 31 4.33 1.01 11.35
C CYS A 31 4.17 1.51 9.90
N PHE A 32 3.09 2.25 9.64
CA PHE A 32 2.74 2.73 8.31
C PHE A 32 3.77 3.71 7.73
N TRP A 33 4.54 4.46 8.53
CA TRP A 33 5.62 5.32 8.02
C TRP A 33 6.71 4.54 7.25
N CYS A 34 7.01 3.31 7.73
CA CYS A 34 7.94 2.42 7.03
C CYS A 34 7.32 1.88 5.74
N VAL A 35 6.07 1.45 5.83
CA VAL A 35 5.34 0.81 4.72
C VAL A 35 5.09 1.81 3.59
N GLU A 36 4.63 3.02 3.92
CA GLU A 36 4.47 4.16 3.01
C GLU A 36 5.75 4.39 2.20
N SER A 37 6.88 4.62 2.88
CA SER A 37 8.16 4.87 2.21
C SER A 37 8.65 3.73 1.32
N ILE A 38 8.32 2.46 1.65
CA ILE A 38 8.66 1.32 0.80
C ILE A 38 7.85 1.37 -0.49
N TYR A 39 6.52 1.51 -0.40
CA TYR A 39 5.66 1.53 -1.58
C TYR A 39 5.87 2.78 -2.44
N GLU A 40 6.11 3.95 -1.83
CA GLU A 40 6.46 5.17 -2.57
C GLU A 40 7.71 5.04 -3.41
N SER A 41 8.67 4.22 -2.99
CA SER A 41 9.91 4.00 -3.74
C SER A 41 9.72 3.19 -5.02
N LEU A 42 8.54 2.58 -5.26
CA LEU A 42 8.31 1.67 -6.38
C LEU A 42 7.97 2.40 -7.67
N ASN A 43 8.57 1.97 -8.76
CA ASN A 43 8.16 2.41 -10.09
C ASN A 43 6.74 1.90 -10.39
N GLY A 44 5.86 2.79 -10.83
CA GLY A 44 4.45 2.49 -11.09
C GLY A 44 3.50 2.82 -9.91
N VAL A 45 4.01 3.11 -8.72
CA VAL A 45 3.23 3.67 -7.61
C VAL A 45 3.23 5.19 -7.74
N SER A 46 2.03 5.80 -7.77
CA SER A 46 1.86 7.24 -7.90
C SER A 46 1.78 7.94 -6.56
N GLU A 47 1.10 7.32 -5.58
CA GLU A 47 0.83 7.90 -4.27
C GLU A 47 0.64 6.79 -3.24
N VAL A 48 1.04 7.03 -2.02
CA VAL A 48 0.72 6.18 -0.86
C VAL A 48 0.16 7.05 0.25
N GLN A 49 -0.91 6.59 0.88
CA GLN A 49 -1.55 7.30 1.98
C GLN A 49 -1.52 6.42 3.22
N SER A 50 -1.02 6.95 4.34
CA SER A 50 -1.09 6.31 5.65
C SER A 50 -2.48 6.45 6.26
N GLY A 51 -2.98 5.39 6.92
CA GLY A 51 -4.32 5.39 7.51
C GLY A 51 -4.64 4.14 8.31
N TYR A 52 -5.93 3.86 8.45
CA TYR A 52 -6.44 2.80 9.32
C TYR A 52 -7.50 1.97 8.60
N SER A 53 -7.42 0.63 8.74
CA SER A 53 -8.41 -0.29 8.15
C SER A 53 -8.51 -1.59 8.97
N GLY A 54 -9.55 -2.39 8.71
CA GLY A 54 -9.76 -3.71 9.30
C GLY A 54 -10.42 -3.72 10.68
N GLY A 55 -10.79 -2.56 11.21
CA GLY A 55 -11.49 -2.39 12.48
C GLY A 55 -12.98 -2.05 12.30
N LYS A 56 -13.65 -1.78 13.43
CA LYS A 56 -15.10 -1.49 13.47
C LYS A 56 -15.43 -0.05 13.88
N THR A 57 -14.51 0.65 14.53
CA THR A 57 -14.73 2.03 14.97
C THR A 57 -14.78 2.94 13.75
N LYS A 58 -15.82 3.78 13.66
CA LYS A 58 -15.95 4.78 12.59
C LYS A 58 -15.10 5.99 12.90
N ASN A 59 -14.42 6.52 11.87
CA ASN A 59 -13.56 7.70 11.95
C ASN A 59 -12.61 7.68 13.18
N PRO A 60 -11.79 6.61 13.33
CA PRO A 60 -10.88 6.53 14.46
C PRO A 60 -9.77 7.56 14.30
N ASP A 61 -9.30 8.12 15.42
CA ASP A 61 -8.05 8.85 15.48
C ASP A 61 -6.88 7.94 15.87
N TYR A 62 -5.66 8.46 15.74
CA TYR A 62 -4.43 7.73 16.05
C TYR A 62 -4.40 7.18 17.48
N TYR A 63 -4.76 8.01 18.46
CA TYR A 63 -4.72 7.61 19.87
C TYR A 63 -5.72 6.50 20.18
N GLN A 64 -6.88 6.51 19.55
CA GLN A 64 -7.87 5.45 19.66
C GLN A 64 -7.33 4.15 19.06
N VAL A 65 -6.68 4.20 17.88
CA VAL A 65 -6.08 3.04 17.23
C VAL A 65 -4.99 2.41 18.09
N LEU A 66 -4.12 3.22 18.70
CA LEU A 66 -3.07 2.75 19.61
C LEU A 66 -3.59 1.95 20.80
N THR A 67 -4.83 2.20 21.25
CA THR A 67 -5.42 1.40 22.33
C THR A 67 -5.67 -0.06 21.96
N GLY A 68 -5.66 -0.40 20.66
CA GLY A 68 -6.05 -1.70 20.12
C GLY A 68 -7.56 -1.99 20.16
N LYS A 69 -8.37 -1.12 20.80
CA LYS A 69 -9.83 -1.35 21.00
C LYS A 69 -10.66 -1.07 19.75
N THR A 70 -10.15 -0.27 18.81
CA THR A 70 -10.84 0.04 17.55
C THR A 70 -10.91 -1.15 16.61
N GLY A 71 -9.98 -2.11 16.77
CA GLY A 71 -9.78 -3.24 15.86
C GLY A 71 -9.07 -2.85 14.55
N HIS A 72 -8.78 -1.56 14.32
CA HIS A 72 -8.03 -1.14 13.14
C HIS A 72 -6.55 -1.47 13.24
N ALA A 73 -5.92 -1.70 12.07
CA ALA A 73 -4.47 -1.74 11.91
C ALA A 73 -3.99 -0.48 11.18
N GLU A 74 -2.75 -0.06 11.49
CA GLU A 74 -2.02 0.89 10.66
C GLU A 74 -1.88 0.30 9.26
N THR A 75 -2.45 1.00 8.29
CA THR A 75 -2.64 0.51 6.93
C THR A 75 -2.18 1.58 5.95
N VAL A 76 -1.62 1.17 4.83
CA VAL A 76 -1.37 2.06 3.71
C VAL A 76 -2.33 1.78 2.57
N LYS A 77 -2.80 2.85 1.93
CA LYS A 77 -3.48 2.83 0.64
C LYS A 77 -2.46 3.14 -0.44
N VAL A 78 -2.23 2.22 -1.35
CA VAL A 78 -1.28 2.32 -2.46
C VAL A 78 -2.04 2.61 -3.74
N ILE A 79 -1.80 3.75 -4.35
CA ILE A 79 -2.37 4.16 -5.65
C ILE A 79 -1.30 3.89 -6.72
N TYR A 80 -1.61 3.03 -7.69
CA TYR A 80 -0.63 2.54 -8.64
C TYR A 80 -1.18 2.44 -10.07
N ASP A 81 -0.29 2.62 -11.05
CA ASP A 81 -0.58 2.37 -12.48
C ASP A 81 -0.48 0.87 -12.76
N SER A 82 -1.62 0.22 -12.98
CA SER A 82 -1.71 -1.22 -13.21
C SER A 82 -1.02 -1.69 -14.50
N LYS A 83 -0.65 -0.78 -15.40
CA LYS A 83 0.16 -1.07 -16.59
C LYS A 83 1.66 -1.13 -16.29
N LYS A 84 2.12 -0.49 -15.21
CA LYS A 84 3.53 -0.44 -14.80
C LYS A 84 3.86 -1.45 -13.72
N ILE A 85 2.96 -1.60 -12.73
CA ILE A 85 3.14 -2.55 -11.63
C ILE A 85 1.83 -3.28 -11.35
N SER A 86 1.87 -4.60 -11.23
CA SER A 86 0.67 -5.41 -10.99
C SER A 86 0.35 -5.53 -9.51
N PHE A 87 -0.93 -5.80 -9.17
CA PHE A 87 -1.33 -6.14 -7.79
C PHE A 87 -0.52 -7.33 -7.24
N LYS A 88 -0.25 -8.35 -8.07
CA LYS A 88 0.61 -9.48 -7.71
C LYS A 88 1.99 -9.01 -7.25
N LYS A 89 2.60 -8.07 -7.99
CA LYS A 89 3.92 -7.54 -7.61
C LYS A 89 3.86 -6.75 -6.29
N LEU A 90 2.80 -5.98 -6.06
CA LEU A 90 2.59 -5.31 -4.77
C LEU A 90 2.44 -6.29 -3.61
N VAL A 91 1.79 -7.44 -3.82
CA VAL A 91 1.69 -8.53 -2.82
C VAL A 91 3.06 -9.17 -2.56
N GLU A 92 3.87 -9.40 -3.61
CA GLU A 92 5.25 -9.88 -3.45
C GLU A 92 6.10 -8.90 -2.60
N VAL A 93 5.99 -7.59 -2.87
CA VAL A 93 6.63 -6.52 -2.09
C VAL A 93 6.15 -6.54 -0.65
N PHE A 94 4.84 -6.71 -0.41
CA PHE A 94 4.26 -6.80 0.92
C PHE A 94 4.97 -7.88 1.76
N PHE A 95 5.01 -9.13 1.27
CA PHE A 95 5.64 -10.23 2.01
C PHE A 95 7.17 -10.10 2.12
N ALA A 96 7.82 -9.42 1.19
CA ALA A 96 9.26 -9.24 1.20
C ALA A 96 9.74 -8.09 2.11
N SER A 97 8.83 -7.19 2.47
CA SER A 97 9.14 -5.96 3.20
C SER A 97 8.90 -6.03 4.71
N HIS A 98 8.37 -7.15 5.24
CA HIS A 98 8.13 -7.34 6.67
C HIS A 98 8.26 -8.81 7.08
N ASP A 99 8.20 -9.10 8.37
CA ASP A 99 8.13 -10.46 8.89
C ASP A 99 6.65 -10.91 9.05
N PRO A 100 6.12 -11.75 8.15
CA PRO A 100 4.73 -12.18 8.19
C PRO A 100 4.48 -13.32 9.21
N THR A 101 5.47 -13.67 10.04
CA THR A 101 5.39 -14.79 11.00
C THR A 101 5.05 -14.36 12.43
N THR A 102 5.11 -13.05 12.71
CA THR A 102 4.90 -12.47 14.02
C THR A 102 3.48 -11.96 14.22
N LEU A 103 2.77 -12.51 15.20
CA LEU A 103 1.41 -12.10 15.53
C LEU A 103 1.41 -10.76 16.28
N ASN A 104 0.60 -9.80 15.81
CA ASN A 104 0.42 -8.49 16.46
C ASN A 104 1.74 -7.77 16.76
N ARG A 105 2.71 -7.90 15.87
CA ARG A 105 4.03 -7.32 16.05
C ARG A 105 4.77 -7.17 14.73
N GLN A 106 5.56 -6.09 14.60
CA GLN A 106 6.56 -5.95 13.52
C GLN A 106 7.83 -5.30 14.06
N GLY A 107 8.92 -6.06 14.12
CA GLY A 107 10.17 -5.58 14.72
C GLY A 107 9.97 -5.14 16.17
N PRO A 108 10.30 -3.88 16.54
CA PRO A 108 10.10 -3.36 17.89
C PRO A 108 8.64 -3.03 18.20
N ASP A 109 7.79 -2.84 17.19
CA ASP A 109 6.42 -2.37 17.34
C ASP A 109 5.50 -3.51 17.78
N ILE A 110 4.85 -3.38 18.93
CA ILE A 110 3.99 -4.38 19.55
C ILE A 110 2.59 -3.84 19.72
N GLY A 111 1.59 -4.57 19.24
CA GLY A 111 0.17 -4.21 19.34
C GLY A 111 -0.63 -4.75 18.15
N THR A 112 -1.94 -4.92 18.34
CA THR A 112 -2.85 -5.40 17.30
C THR A 112 -2.91 -4.47 16.08
N HIS A 113 -2.64 -3.17 16.29
CA HIS A 113 -2.58 -2.18 15.24
C HIS A 113 -1.33 -2.30 14.34
N TYR A 114 -0.34 -3.10 14.71
CA TYR A 114 0.85 -3.42 13.88
C TYR A 114 0.78 -4.79 13.21
N ARG A 115 -0.39 -5.47 13.27
CA ARG A 115 -0.54 -6.79 12.68
C ARG A 115 -0.46 -6.80 11.16
N SER A 116 -0.13 -7.94 10.61
CA SER A 116 -0.02 -8.14 9.18
C SER A 116 -1.37 -8.45 8.54
N ILE A 117 -1.83 -7.62 7.60
CA ILE A 117 -3.05 -7.83 6.82
C ILE A 117 -2.82 -7.50 5.36
N ALA A 118 -3.19 -8.41 4.47
CA ALA A 118 -3.34 -8.14 3.05
C ALA A 118 -4.84 -8.05 2.72
N PHE A 119 -5.31 -6.87 2.32
CA PHE A 119 -6.71 -6.67 1.97
C PHE A 119 -6.97 -7.00 0.50
N TYR A 120 -8.17 -7.54 0.21
CA TYR A 120 -8.63 -7.81 -1.15
C TYR A 120 -9.99 -7.17 -1.42
N LYS A 121 -10.20 -6.70 -2.64
CA LYS A 121 -11.48 -6.11 -3.10
C LYS A 121 -12.35 -7.12 -3.86
N ASN A 122 -11.74 -8.16 -4.43
CA ASN A 122 -12.41 -9.17 -5.24
C ASN A 122 -11.69 -10.53 -5.13
N ASP A 123 -12.32 -11.58 -5.69
CA ASP A 123 -11.79 -12.95 -5.59
C ASP A 123 -10.48 -13.15 -6.35
N SER A 124 -10.23 -12.40 -7.42
CA SER A 124 -8.94 -12.45 -8.12
C SER A 124 -7.80 -11.97 -7.21
N GLU A 125 -7.96 -10.82 -6.55
CA GLU A 125 -6.98 -10.31 -5.58
C GLU A 125 -6.80 -11.27 -4.40
N LYS A 126 -7.91 -11.83 -3.86
CA LYS A 126 -7.87 -12.85 -2.80
C LYS A 126 -7.03 -14.06 -3.20
N ASN A 127 -7.23 -14.55 -4.41
CA ASN A 127 -6.50 -15.70 -4.92
C ASN A 127 -5.01 -15.38 -5.12
N ILE A 128 -4.67 -14.18 -5.60
CA ILE A 128 -3.28 -13.74 -5.74
C ILE A 128 -2.58 -13.75 -4.38
N ILE A 129 -3.21 -13.19 -3.33
CA ILE A 129 -2.64 -13.18 -1.98
C ILE A 129 -2.45 -14.61 -1.45
N LYS A 130 -3.47 -15.46 -1.57
CA LYS A 130 -3.41 -16.84 -1.08
C LYS A 130 -2.35 -17.67 -1.82
N ASN A 131 -2.25 -17.51 -3.14
CA ASN A 131 -1.24 -18.21 -3.94
C ASN A 131 0.17 -17.77 -3.57
N GLU A 132 0.38 -16.49 -3.24
CA GLU A 132 1.69 -16.01 -2.78
C GLU A 132 2.03 -16.58 -1.40
N ILE A 133 1.09 -16.62 -0.45
CA ILE A 133 1.27 -17.29 0.84
C ILE A 133 1.68 -18.75 0.63
N GLN A 134 0.94 -19.49 -0.21
CA GLN A 134 1.22 -20.90 -0.49
C GLN A 134 2.61 -21.07 -1.10
N ARG A 135 2.97 -20.24 -2.09
CA ARG A 135 4.30 -20.25 -2.71
C ARG A 135 5.43 -20.06 -1.69
N LEU A 136 5.26 -19.14 -0.75
CA LEU A 136 6.26 -18.86 0.29
C LEU A 136 6.41 -20.01 1.28
N LEU A 137 5.31 -20.70 1.61
CA LEU A 137 5.32 -21.91 2.48
C LEU A 137 5.94 -23.10 1.76
N ASP A 138 5.57 -23.38 0.51
CA ASP A 138 6.09 -24.49 -0.30
C ASP A 138 7.59 -24.35 -0.54
N ASN A 139 8.07 -23.13 -0.81
CA ASN A 139 9.48 -22.81 -0.97
C ASN A 139 10.24 -22.78 0.36
N LYS A 140 9.56 -23.04 1.50
CA LYS A 140 10.13 -23.01 2.86
C LYS A 140 10.78 -21.66 3.20
N THR A 141 10.34 -20.57 2.57
CA THR A 141 10.78 -19.21 2.92
C THR A 141 10.37 -18.88 4.35
N TYR A 142 9.16 -19.29 4.72
CA TYR A 142 8.63 -19.21 6.07
C TYR A 142 8.05 -20.56 6.51
N LYS A 143 8.19 -20.90 7.80
CA LYS A 143 7.56 -22.10 8.39
C LYS A 143 6.06 -21.92 8.63
N ARG A 144 5.64 -20.67 8.84
CA ARG A 144 4.25 -20.26 9.03
C ARG A 144 4.09 -18.81 8.59
N ILE A 145 2.88 -18.43 8.21
CA ILE A 145 2.48 -17.05 7.91
C ILE A 145 1.23 -16.79 8.74
N VAL A 146 1.20 -15.67 9.47
CA VAL A 146 0.07 -15.23 10.31
C VAL A 146 -0.69 -14.05 9.70
N THR A 147 -0.34 -13.65 8.49
CA THR A 147 -1.01 -12.57 7.77
C THR A 147 -2.50 -12.86 7.60
N GLU A 148 -3.34 -11.92 8.01
CA GLU A 148 -4.77 -11.95 7.74
C GLU A 148 -5.03 -11.66 6.25
N VAL A 149 -5.91 -12.44 5.62
CA VAL A 149 -6.39 -12.20 4.24
C VAL A 149 -7.84 -11.74 4.35
N THR A 150 -8.04 -10.44 4.35
CA THR A 150 -9.30 -9.81 4.77
C THR A 150 -9.95 -9.05 3.60
N LYS A 151 -11.28 -9.16 3.46
CA LYS A 151 -12.01 -8.36 2.49
C LYS A 151 -11.91 -6.88 2.89
N PHE A 152 -11.52 -6.03 1.92
CA PHE A 152 -11.49 -4.60 2.12
C PHE A 152 -12.90 -4.04 2.28
N GLU A 153 -13.13 -3.24 3.32
CA GLU A 153 -14.41 -2.59 3.57
C GLU A 153 -14.26 -1.06 3.53
N ILE A 154 -13.36 -0.52 4.35
CA ILE A 154 -13.19 0.92 4.48
C ILE A 154 -11.76 1.27 4.88
N PHE A 155 -11.30 2.43 4.44
CA PHE A 155 -10.04 3.04 4.84
C PHE A 155 -10.31 4.43 5.40
N TYR A 156 -9.77 4.70 6.57
CA TYR A 156 -9.75 6.02 7.17
C TYR A 156 -8.34 6.58 7.03
N ILE A 157 -8.21 7.72 6.33
CA ILE A 157 -6.92 8.40 6.20
C ILE A 157 -6.44 8.86 7.57
N ALA A 158 -5.17 8.65 7.89
CA ALA A 158 -4.58 9.16 9.12
C ALA A 158 -4.37 10.68 9.02
N GLU A 159 -4.15 11.27 10.17
CA GLU A 159 -3.93 12.71 10.32
C GLU A 159 -2.75 13.18 9.45
N ASP A 160 -2.80 14.43 8.98
CA ASP A 160 -1.84 14.99 8.02
C ASP A 160 -0.38 14.86 8.48
N TYR A 161 -0.12 14.95 9.80
CA TYR A 161 1.24 14.81 10.34
C TYR A 161 1.81 13.39 10.21
N HIS A 162 1.00 12.39 9.83
CA HIS A 162 1.46 11.03 9.55
C HIS A 162 1.82 10.80 8.08
N GLN A 163 1.34 11.65 7.17
CA GLN A 163 1.63 11.52 5.75
C GLN A 163 3.08 11.95 5.47
N ASP A 164 3.79 11.21 4.60
CA ASP A 164 5.19 11.48 4.25
C ASP A 164 6.12 11.60 5.48
N TYR A 165 5.77 10.89 6.57
CA TYR A 165 6.38 11.12 7.89
C TYR A 165 7.91 11.03 7.86
N LYS A 166 8.46 10.06 7.14
CA LYS A 166 9.91 9.88 7.03
C LYS A 166 10.59 11.08 6.35
N ILE A 167 9.94 11.65 5.34
CA ILE A 167 10.48 12.81 4.59
C ILE A 167 10.42 14.06 5.47
N ASN A 168 9.29 14.26 6.16
CA ASN A 168 9.03 15.42 6.97
C ASN A 168 9.77 15.40 8.33
N ASN A 169 10.21 14.20 8.80
CA ASN A 169 10.83 13.99 10.10
C ASN A 169 12.16 13.24 10.01
N PRO A 170 13.14 13.70 9.20
CA PRO A 170 14.38 12.95 8.93
C PRO A 170 15.25 12.73 10.17
N ASN A 171 15.11 13.58 11.20
CA ASN A 171 15.89 13.50 12.43
C ASN A 171 15.22 12.70 13.55
N ASN A 172 14.04 12.12 13.33
CA ASN A 172 13.36 11.32 14.32
C ASN A 172 14.16 10.02 14.60
N PRO A 173 14.47 9.70 15.89
CA PRO A 173 15.25 8.52 16.25
C PRO A 173 14.65 7.20 15.77
N TYR A 174 13.32 7.08 15.75
CA TYR A 174 12.63 5.89 15.23
C TYR A 174 12.90 5.70 13.73
N ILE A 175 12.85 6.80 12.96
CA ILE A 175 13.14 6.76 11.52
C ILE A 175 14.54 6.19 11.29
N TRP A 176 15.55 6.67 12.01
CA TRP A 176 16.91 6.19 11.87
C TRP A 176 17.12 4.74 12.31
N LYS A 177 16.53 4.36 13.44
CA LYS A 177 16.78 3.06 14.06
C LYS A 177 15.94 1.93 13.48
N VAL A 178 14.75 2.25 12.95
CA VAL A 178 13.76 1.25 12.50
C VAL A 178 13.45 1.40 11.02
N SER A 179 12.99 2.58 10.58
CA SER A 179 12.49 2.75 9.21
C SER A 179 13.61 2.67 8.17
N VAL A 180 14.71 3.39 8.36
CA VAL A 180 15.83 3.44 7.40
C VAL A 180 16.45 2.07 7.17
N PRO A 181 16.80 1.27 8.19
CA PRO A 181 17.30 -0.09 7.97
C PRO A 181 16.33 -0.97 7.18
N ARG A 182 15.05 -0.98 7.56
CA ARG A 182 14.02 -1.78 6.88
C ARG A 182 13.86 -1.39 5.41
N ILE A 183 13.82 -0.09 5.10
CA ILE A 183 13.70 0.42 3.74
C ILE A 183 14.96 0.08 2.92
N ASN A 184 16.14 0.23 3.50
CA ASN A 184 17.39 -0.08 2.82
C ASN A 184 17.55 -1.57 2.52
N ASP A 185 17.12 -2.44 3.44
CA ASP A 185 17.11 -3.89 3.22
C ASP A 185 16.16 -4.27 2.09
N PHE A 186 14.98 -3.65 2.03
CA PHE A 186 14.06 -3.82 0.91
C PHE A 186 14.68 -3.35 -0.41
N LYS A 187 15.25 -2.14 -0.46
CA LYS A 187 15.86 -1.57 -1.67
C LYS A 187 17.03 -2.41 -2.20
N LYS A 188 17.81 -3.02 -1.32
CA LYS A 188 18.89 -3.94 -1.71
C LYS A 188 18.37 -5.22 -2.35
N LYS A 189 17.22 -5.73 -1.90
CA LYS A 189 16.62 -6.97 -2.42
C LYS A 189 15.92 -6.78 -3.76
N PHE A 190 15.39 -5.60 -4.03
CA PHE A 190 14.55 -5.31 -5.20
C PHE A 190 14.94 -4.01 -5.91
N PRO A 191 16.22 -3.83 -6.29
CA PRO A 191 16.67 -2.60 -6.94
C PRO A 191 15.96 -2.33 -8.28
N GLU A 192 15.52 -3.39 -8.97
CA GLU A 192 14.82 -3.32 -10.26
C GLU A 192 13.40 -2.77 -10.16
N LEU A 193 12.82 -2.70 -8.96
CA LEU A 193 11.47 -2.18 -8.75
C LEU A 193 11.45 -0.69 -8.42
N LEU A 194 12.61 -0.07 -8.18
CA LEU A 194 12.71 1.29 -7.69
C LEU A 194 12.53 2.35 -8.80
N LYS A 195 12.04 3.55 -8.39
CA LYS A 195 12.02 4.76 -9.22
C LYS A 195 13.42 5.24 -9.54
#